data_8eaa832e1cf3282821f2642df6af8e80
#
_entry.id   8eaa832e1cf3282821f2642df6af8e80
#
_cell.length_a   1.000
_cell.length_b   1.000
_cell.length_c   1.000
_cell.angle_alpha   90.00
_cell.angle_beta   90.00
_cell.angle_gamma   90.00
#
_symmetry.space_group_name_H-M   'P 1'
#
loop_
_entity.id
_entity.type
_entity.pdbx_description
1 polymer ?
#
loop_
_entity_poly.entity_id
_entity_poly.type
_entity_poly.pdbx_seq_one_letter_code
_entity_poly.pdbx_strand_id
1 'polypeptide(L)'
;MKYSDLRDFISQLQQLGELKRTSAAVSPYLEMTEICDRTLRAGGPAVLFEKPAGHTIPVLANLFGTTRRVALGMGAEDIGELRKIGHVLATLKEPEPPKGFKDVLGLGSMVKALWDMAPKEQRSAPCQDVVWEGNDVDLAKLPIQHCWPGDVAPLITWGLVITKGPHKKRQNLGIYRQQVIGRNKVIMRWLAHRGGALDFREHCIVNRGKPYPIAVALGADPATILGAVTPVPDSLSEYQFAGLLRGSRTELVKAVGSELRVPASAEIVLEGHIYPDESHPSGYEHALEGPYGDHTGYYNEQEWFPVFTIDRITMRRDPIYHSTYTGKPPDEPAILGVALNEVFIPLLQKQFAEITDFYLPPEGCSYRMAVVQMKKAYPGHAKRVMFGVWSFLRQFMYTKFIIVVDEDVNVRDWKEVIWAITTRVDPVRDTTLVDNTPIDYLDFASPVSGLGGKMGIDATNKWPGETDREWGRPIAMTDEVKAKVDRIWQELGL
;
A
#
# COMPACT_ATOMS: atom_id res chain seq x y z
N MET A 1 4.64 8.89 -16.56
CA MET A 1 4.19 10.29 -16.41
C MET A 1 5.11 11.03 -15.45
N LYS A 2 5.48 12.31 -15.72
CA LYS A 2 6.31 13.13 -14.80
C LYS A 2 5.44 14.26 -14.23
N TYR A 3 5.56 14.51 -12.96
CA TYR A 3 4.83 15.56 -12.23
C TYR A 3 5.72 16.15 -11.13
N SER A 4 5.45 17.39 -10.72
CA SER A 4 6.22 18.10 -9.69
C SER A 4 5.64 17.91 -8.28
N ASP A 5 4.31 17.92 -8.17
CA ASP A 5 3.58 17.77 -6.90
C ASP A 5 2.18 17.18 -7.14
N LEU A 6 1.35 17.12 -6.10
CA LEU A 6 -0.02 16.63 -6.18
C LEU A 6 -0.88 17.45 -7.15
N ARG A 7 -0.71 18.77 -7.20
CA ARG A 7 -1.53 19.65 -8.03
C ARG A 7 -1.23 19.49 -9.51
N ASP A 8 0.04 19.32 -9.85
CA ASP A 8 0.46 19.00 -11.21
C ASP A 8 -0.11 17.62 -11.62
N PHE A 9 -0.04 16.64 -10.75
CA PHE A 9 -0.64 15.32 -10.99
C PHE A 9 -2.15 15.40 -11.21
N ILE A 10 -2.89 16.14 -10.38
CA ILE A 10 -4.33 16.41 -10.53
C ILE A 10 -4.61 17.03 -11.90
N SER A 11 -3.82 18.01 -12.32
CA SER A 11 -3.98 18.67 -13.61
C SER A 11 -3.79 17.73 -14.78
N GLN A 12 -2.78 16.84 -14.70
CA GLN A 12 -2.53 15.84 -15.73
C GLN A 12 -3.64 14.77 -15.74
N LEU A 13 -4.12 14.30 -14.59
CA LEU A 13 -5.27 13.39 -14.52
C LEU A 13 -6.53 13.99 -15.13
N GLN A 14 -6.75 15.29 -14.95
CA GLN A 14 -7.88 15.98 -15.56
C GLN A 14 -7.76 15.99 -17.09
N GLN A 15 -6.58 16.24 -17.64
CA GLN A 15 -6.34 16.20 -19.09
C GLN A 15 -6.53 14.78 -19.67
N LEU A 16 -6.22 13.73 -18.88
CA LEU A 16 -6.41 12.33 -19.26
C LEU A 16 -7.86 11.85 -19.09
N GLY A 17 -8.78 12.67 -18.57
CA GLY A 17 -10.14 12.26 -18.23
C GLY A 17 -10.23 11.36 -16.98
N GLU A 18 -9.14 11.22 -16.22
CA GLU A 18 -9.04 10.40 -15.01
C GLU A 18 -9.39 11.14 -13.71
N LEU A 19 -9.86 12.40 -13.81
CA LEU A 19 -10.31 13.19 -12.67
C LEU A 19 -11.64 13.90 -12.99
N LYS A 20 -12.57 13.80 -12.05
CA LYS A 20 -13.84 14.55 -12.06
C LYS A 20 -13.83 15.59 -10.94
N ARG A 21 -14.13 16.85 -11.29
CA ARG A 21 -14.44 17.92 -10.33
C ARG A 21 -15.93 18.01 -10.11
N THR A 22 -16.35 18.26 -8.88
CA THR A 22 -17.74 18.52 -8.55
C THR A 22 -17.85 19.69 -7.59
N SER A 23 -18.75 20.63 -7.91
CA SER A 23 -19.12 21.75 -7.03
C SER A 23 -20.38 21.46 -6.21
N ALA A 24 -20.96 20.25 -6.32
CA ALA A 24 -22.06 19.85 -5.46
C ALA A 24 -21.59 19.83 -3.99
N ALA A 25 -22.45 20.33 -3.10
CA ALA A 25 -22.20 20.29 -1.67
C ALA A 25 -22.40 18.85 -1.16
N VAL A 26 -21.30 18.11 -1.04
CA VAL A 26 -21.27 16.72 -0.56
C VAL A 26 -20.73 16.68 0.86
N SER A 27 -21.39 15.93 1.74
CA SER A 27 -20.97 15.81 3.15
C SER A 27 -19.76 14.90 3.32
N PRO A 28 -18.75 15.30 4.11
CA PRO A 28 -17.70 14.36 4.57
C PRO A 28 -18.24 13.25 5.48
N TYR A 29 -19.44 13.41 6.01
CA TYR A 29 -20.13 12.38 6.78
C TYR A 29 -20.88 11.44 5.83
N LEU A 30 -20.36 10.24 5.62
CA LEU A 30 -20.86 9.11 4.84
C LEU A 30 -20.98 9.33 3.33
N GLU A 31 -21.47 10.50 2.85
CA GLU A 31 -21.80 10.71 1.44
C GLU A 31 -20.58 10.62 0.52
N MET A 32 -19.44 11.21 0.90
CA MET A 32 -18.21 11.13 0.11
C MET A 32 -17.75 9.68 -0.01
N THR A 33 -17.85 8.89 1.07
CA THR A 33 -17.47 7.47 1.06
C THR A 33 -18.34 6.69 0.08
N GLU A 34 -19.66 6.86 0.13
CA GLU A 34 -20.60 6.16 -0.78
C GLU A 34 -20.34 6.52 -2.25
N ILE A 35 -20.07 7.80 -2.54
CA ILE A 35 -19.74 8.25 -3.91
C ILE A 35 -18.41 7.61 -4.36
N CYS A 36 -17.40 7.59 -3.49
CA CYS A 36 -16.09 7.02 -3.81
C CYS A 36 -16.17 5.50 -4.00
N ASP A 37 -16.93 4.79 -3.17
CA ASP A 37 -17.11 3.33 -3.30
C ASP A 37 -17.78 2.96 -4.63
N ARG A 38 -18.87 3.63 -4.99
CA ARG A 38 -19.53 3.44 -6.30
C ARG A 38 -18.62 3.78 -7.46
N THR A 39 -17.87 4.89 -7.36
CA THR A 39 -16.96 5.33 -8.40
C THR A 39 -15.83 4.34 -8.60
N LEU A 40 -15.22 3.86 -7.52
CA LEU A 40 -14.14 2.88 -7.56
C LEU A 40 -14.62 1.55 -8.16
N ARG A 41 -15.78 1.02 -7.72
CA ARG A 41 -16.36 -0.22 -8.25
C ARG A 41 -16.72 -0.16 -9.72
N ALA A 42 -17.03 1.04 -10.23
CA ALA A 42 -17.26 1.29 -11.65
C ALA A 42 -15.95 1.53 -12.45
N GLY A 43 -14.77 1.44 -11.83
CA GLY A 43 -13.50 1.81 -12.46
C GLY A 43 -13.41 3.29 -12.82
N GLY A 44 -14.18 4.14 -12.13
CA GLY A 44 -14.33 5.55 -12.44
C GLY A 44 -13.14 6.43 -12.00
N PRO A 45 -13.20 7.75 -12.27
CA PRO A 45 -12.09 8.68 -12.07
C PRO A 45 -11.83 9.01 -10.59
N ALA A 46 -10.69 9.63 -10.31
CA ALA A 46 -10.48 10.39 -9.07
C ALA A 46 -11.52 11.51 -8.95
N VAL A 47 -11.90 11.88 -7.74
CA VAL A 47 -12.93 12.90 -7.50
C VAL A 47 -12.36 14.03 -6.64
N LEU A 48 -12.50 15.27 -7.15
CA LEU A 48 -12.22 16.47 -6.37
C LEU A 48 -13.55 17.13 -5.99
N PHE A 49 -13.93 17.05 -4.73
CA PHE A 49 -15.07 17.75 -4.13
C PHE A 49 -14.65 19.17 -3.80
N GLU A 50 -15.03 20.13 -4.65
CA GLU A 50 -14.59 21.53 -4.51
C GLU A 50 -15.30 22.27 -3.38
N LYS A 51 -16.50 21.84 -3.01
CA LYS A 51 -17.34 22.47 -1.98
C LYS A 51 -17.88 21.42 -1.01
N PRO A 52 -17.03 20.82 -0.15
CA PRO A 52 -17.52 19.90 0.87
C PRO A 52 -18.47 20.61 1.83
N ALA A 53 -19.60 19.96 2.16
CA ALA A 53 -20.60 20.56 3.04
C ALA A 53 -20.02 20.92 4.40
N GLY A 54 -20.18 22.19 4.79
CA GLY A 54 -19.67 22.70 6.08
C GLY A 54 -18.19 23.07 6.10
N HIS A 55 -17.45 22.93 4.99
CA HIS A 55 -16.03 23.24 4.90
C HIS A 55 -15.67 24.06 3.66
N THR A 56 -14.51 24.73 3.73
CA THR A 56 -13.97 25.55 2.63
C THR A 56 -12.81 24.86 1.89
N ILE A 57 -12.18 23.85 2.51
CA ILE A 57 -11.04 23.13 1.94
C ILE A 57 -11.56 22.01 1.04
N PRO A 58 -11.19 21.96 -0.25
CA PRO A 58 -11.58 20.88 -1.15
C PRO A 58 -11.06 19.52 -0.70
N VAL A 59 -11.81 18.45 -1.01
CA VAL A 59 -11.42 17.06 -0.74
C VAL A 59 -11.09 16.33 -2.02
N LEU A 60 -9.89 15.77 -2.11
CA LEU A 60 -9.49 14.85 -3.15
C LEU A 60 -9.64 13.41 -2.64
N ALA A 61 -10.39 12.58 -3.34
CA ALA A 61 -10.60 11.18 -2.98
C ALA A 61 -10.59 10.26 -4.21
N ASN A 62 -10.54 8.96 -3.99
CA ASN A 62 -10.42 7.95 -5.05
C ASN A 62 -9.22 8.19 -5.98
N LEU A 63 -8.15 8.81 -5.48
CA LEU A 63 -6.98 9.16 -6.29
C LEU A 63 -6.33 7.93 -6.91
N PHE A 64 -6.17 6.87 -6.13
CA PHE A 64 -5.55 5.60 -6.52
C PHE A 64 -6.58 4.48 -6.76
N GLY A 65 -7.81 4.81 -7.05
CA GLY A 65 -8.90 3.85 -7.25
C GLY A 65 -8.84 3.04 -8.55
N THR A 66 -7.79 3.19 -9.37
CA THR A 66 -7.47 2.31 -10.51
C THR A 66 -5.98 2.01 -10.56
N THR A 67 -5.62 0.80 -11.02
CA THR A 67 -4.20 0.39 -11.18
C THR A 67 -3.44 1.32 -12.14
N ARG A 68 -4.13 1.89 -13.13
CA ARG A 68 -3.56 2.89 -14.05
C ARG A 68 -3.12 4.15 -13.29
N ARG A 69 -3.97 4.72 -12.43
CA ARG A 69 -3.60 5.92 -11.65
C ARG A 69 -2.49 5.64 -10.64
N VAL A 70 -2.44 4.44 -10.08
CA VAL A 70 -1.31 4.00 -9.24
C VAL A 70 -0.02 3.96 -10.07
N ALA A 71 -0.02 3.33 -11.24
CA ALA A 71 1.14 3.28 -12.13
C ALA A 71 1.62 4.68 -12.52
N LEU A 72 0.69 5.57 -12.94
CA LEU A 72 1.00 6.97 -13.24
C LEU A 72 1.62 7.70 -12.04
N GLY A 73 1.09 7.47 -10.83
CA GLY A 73 1.64 8.02 -9.58
C GLY A 73 3.03 7.47 -9.24
N MET A 74 3.36 6.27 -9.68
CA MET A 74 4.70 5.66 -9.55
C MET A 74 5.64 6.03 -10.72
N GLY A 75 5.24 6.94 -11.60
CA GLY A 75 6.05 7.39 -12.73
C GLY A 75 6.04 6.45 -13.93
N ALA A 76 5.22 5.40 -13.92
CA ALA A 76 5.03 4.45 -15.01
C ALA A 76 3.81 4.82 -15.90
N GLU A 77 3.73 4.30 -17.11
CA GLU A 77 2.57 4.51 -18.01
C GLU A 77 1.49 3.46 -17.79
N ASP A 78 1.89 2.25 -17.46
CA ASP A 78 1.01 1.14 -17.15
C ASP A 78 1.54 0.27 -15.99
N ILE A 79 0.70 -0.64 -15.51
CA ILE A 79 1.02 -1.51 -14.38
C ILE A 79 2.20 -2.46 -14.66
N GLY A 80 2.36 -2.93 -15.91
CA GLY A 80 3.44 -3.85 -16.29
C GLY A 80 4.83 -3.20 -16.18
N GLU A 81 4.92 -1.88 -16.37
CA GLU A 81 6.17 -1.15 -16.20
C GLU A 81 6.68 -1.13 -14.75
N LEU A 82 5.79 -1.35 -13.76
CA LEU A 82 6.17 -1.40 -12.35
C LEU A 82 7.15 -2.55 -12.06
N ARG A 83 7.17 -3.60 -12.86
CA ARG A 83 8.19 -4.68 -12.79
C ARG A 83 9.60 -4.15 -12.99
N LYS A 84 9.79 -3.10 -13.81
CA LYS A 84 11.10 -2.46 -14.00
C LYS A 84 11.62 -1.88 -12.67
N ILE A 85 10.73 -1.28 -11.88
CA ILE A 85 11.05 -0.77 -10.54
C ILE A 85 11.45 -1.92 -9.62
N GLY A 86 10.70 -3.02 -9.67
CA GLY A 86 11.00 -4.24 -8.93
C GLY A 86 12.37 -4.83 -9.26
N HIS A 87 12.76 -4.85 -10.53
CA HIS A 87 14.11 -5.27 -10.94
C HIS A 87 15.21 -4.38 -10.39
N VAL A 88 15.01 -3.05 -10.37
CA VAL A 88 15.96 -2.12 -9.75
C VAL A 88 16.10 -2.40 -8.25
N LEU A 89 14.98 -2.60 -7.54
CA LEU A 89 15.00 -2.94 -6.11
C LEU A 89 15.68 -4.28 -5.83
N ALA A 90 15.42 -5.30 -6.66
CA ALA A 90 16.05 -6.62 -6.55
C ALA A 90 17.58 -6.52 -6.74
N THR A 91 18.03 -5.71 -7.71
CA THR A 91 19.45 -5.45 -7.96
C THR A 91 20.10 -4.68 -6.79
N LEU A 92 19.41 -3.68 -6.22
CA LEU A 92 19.92 -2.94 -5.07
C LEU A 92 20.01 -3.79 -3.81
N LYS A 93 19.11 -4.76 -3.64
CA LYS A 93 19.11 -5.69 -2.50
C LYS A 93 20.26 -6.70 -2.58
N GLU A 94 20.52 -7.22 -3.78
CA GLU A 94 21.58 -8.21 -4.06
C GLU A 94 22.30 -7.83 -5.35
N PRO A 95 23.34 -6.96 -5.30
CA PRO A 95 24.07 -6.55 -6.48
C PRO A 95 24.79 -7.73 -7.14
N GLU A 96 24.61 -7.90 -8.44
CA GLU A 96 25.37 -8.87 -9.24
C GLU A 96 26.55 -8.17 -9.93
N PRO A 97 27.72 -8.85 -10.06
CA PRO A 97 28.81 -8.33 -10.86
C PRO A 97 28.37 -8.14 -12.33
N PRO A 98 28.79 -7.07 -13.02
CA PRO A 98 28.43 -6.88 -14.41
C PRO A 98 28.98 -8.04 -15.27
N LYS A 99 28.08 -8.66 -16.05
CA LYS A 99 28.40 -9.84 -16.89
C LYS A 99 28.81 -9.46 -18.33
N GLY A 100 28.75 -8.16 -18.68
CA GLY A 100 29.08 -7.72 -20.05
C GLY A 100 28.97 -6.21 -20.27
N PHE A 101 29.34 -5.78 -21.50
CA PHE A 101 29.40 -4.37 -21.90
C PHE A 101 28.03 -3.65 -21.83
N LYS A 102 26.93 -4.38 -22.03
CA LYS A 102 25.56 -3.83 -21.88
C LYS A 102 25.24 -3.47 -20.42
N ASP A 103 25.77 -4.20 -19.47
CA ASP A 103 25.58 -3.93 -18.04
C ASP A 103 26.36 -2.70 -17.61
N VAL A 104 27.52 -2.45 -18.24
CA VAL A 104 28.34 -1.25 -18.02
C VAL A 104 27.62 -0.01 -18.56
N LEU A 105 26.91 -0.10 -19.70
CA LEU A 105 26.07 0.99 -20.21
C LEU A 105 24.86 1.27 -19.29
N GLY A 106 24.34 0.26 -18.59
CA GLY A 106 23.31 0.41 -17.57
C GLY A 106 23.75 1.14 -16.30
N LEU A 107 25.07 1.25 -16.04
CA LEU A 107 25.61 1.95 -14.87
C LEU A 107 25.23 3.43 -14.84
N GLY A 108 25.13 4.10 -16.01
CA GLY A 108 24.70 5.50 -16.09
C GLY A 108 23.27 5.74 -15.60
N SER A 109 22.36 4.85 -15.95
CA SER A 109 20.97 4.92 -15.47
C SER A 109 20.87 4.59 -13.98
N MET A 110 21.69 3.67 -13.48
CA MET A 110 21.78 3.33 -12.06
C MET A 110 22.36 4.47 -11.22
N VAL A 111 23.41 5.15 -11.71
CA VAL A 111 23.98 6.34 -11.06
C VAL A 111 22.93 7.45 -10.97
N LYS A 112 22.16 7.68 -12.04
CA LYS A 112 21.05 8.65 -12.01
C LYS A 112 19.99 8.23 -10.98
N ALA A 113 19.56 6.98 -10.96
CA ALA A 113 18.59 6.47 -9.99
C ALA A 113 19.08 6.67 -8.54
N LEU A 114 20.33 6.35 -8.25
CA LEU A 114 20.95 6.58 -6.94
C LEU A 114 21.02 8.08 -6.58
N TRP A 115 21.26 8.96 -7.54
CA TRP A 115 21.22 10.41 -7.33
C TRP A 115 19.81 10.90 -7.01
N ASP A 116 18.81 10.44 -7.75
CA ASP A 116 17.39 10.79 -7.56
C ASP A 116 16.85 10.28 -6.21
N MET A 117 17.42 9.20 -5.67
CA MET A 117 17.09 8.67 -4.34
C MET A 117 17.53 9.58 -3.19
N ALA A 118 18.56 10.41 -3.34
CA ALA A 118 19.04 11.27 -2.25
C ALA A 118 18.06 12.43 -2.00
N PRO A 119 17.38 12.54 -0.83
CA PRO A 119 16.50 13.67 -0.55
C PRO A 119 17.24 15.01 -0.63
N LYS A 120 16.50 16.09 -0.92
CA LYS A 120 17.02 17.46 -0.98
C LYS A 120 16.30 18.33 0.04
N GLU A 121 17.02 18.96 0.95
CA GLU A 121 16.44 19.90 1.90
C GLU A 121 16.23 21.29 1.27
N GLN A 122 15.04 21.85 1.50
CA GLN A 122 14.66 23.23 1.17
C GLN A 122 14.64 24.07 2.45
N ARG A 123 14.89 25.39 2.33
CA ARG A 123 14.83 26.32 3.45
C ARG A 123 13.39 26.72 3.80
N SER A 124 12.50 26.73 2.83
CA SER A 124 11.07 27.05 2.96
C SER A 124 10.29 26.27 1.92
N ALA A 125 9.01 26.05 2.16
CA ALA A 125 8.13 25.33 1.24
C ALA A 125 6.70 25.84 1.34
N PRO A 126 5.89 25.72 0.25
CA PRO A 126 4.49 26.17 0.24
C PRO A 126 3.62 25.56 1.34
N CYS A 127 3.95 24.35 1.81
CA CYS A 127 3.24 23.72 2.94
C CYS A 127 3.38 24.45 4.27
N GLN A 128 4.17 25.55 4.32
CA GLN A 128 4.39 26.40 5.49
C GLN A 128 3.89 27.85 5.28
N ASP A 129 3.14 28.12 4.22
CA ASP A 129 2.64 29.48 3.90
C ASP A 129 1.61 29.97 4.93
N VAL A 130 0.81 29.08 5.49
CA VAL A 130 -0.19 29.35 6.54
C VAL A 130 0.15 28.51 7.76
N VAL A 131 0.10 29.15 8.93
CA VAL A 131 0.41 28.50 10.21
C VAL A 131 -0.73 28.76 11.20
N TRP A 132 -1.31 27.67 11.72
CA TRP A 132 -2.24 27.70 12.84
C TRP A 132 -1.54 27.22 14.10
N GLU A 133 -1.62 27.98 15.16
CA GLU A 133 -1.01 27.66 16.47
C GLU A 133 -2.00 27.92 17.61
N GLY A 134 -1.78 27.25 18.74
CA GLY A 134 -2.56 27.45 19.96
C GLY A 134 -4.06 27.30 19.72
N ASN A 135 -4.80 28.38 19.92
CA ASN A 135 -6.26 28.39 19.78
C ASN A 135 -6.76 28.30 18.33
N ASP A 136 -5.93 28.48 17.33
CA ASP A 136 -6.32 28.35 15.93
C ASP A 136 -6.30 26.89 15.45
N VAL A 137 -5.54 26.02 16.14
CA VAL A 137 -5.51 24.58 15.84
C VAL A 137 -6.86 23.96 16.16
N ASP A 138 -7.59 23.58 15.11
CA ASP A 138 -8.91 22.97 15.21
C ASP A 138 -9.17 22.03 14.05
N LEU A 139 -9.18 20.71 14.35
CA LEU A 139 -9.42 19.66 13.37
C LEU A 139 -10.81 19.71 12.76
N ALA A 140 -11.80 20.32 13.44
CA ALA A 140 -13.13 20.50 12.89
C ALA A 140 -13.17 21.46 11.67
N LYS A 141 -12.12 22.25 11.44
CA LYS A 141 -11.97 23.09 10.25
C LYS A 141 -11.53 22.30 9.02
N LEU A 142 -10.97 21.09 9.22
CA LEU A 142 -10.57 20.19 8.12
C LEU A 142 -11.73 19.27 7.75
N PRO A 143 -11.95 18.99 6.45
CA PRO A 143 -13.04 18.12 5.99
C PRO A 143 -12.69 16.62 6.18
N ILE A 144 -12.40 16.23 7.43
CA ILE A 144 -12.04 14.87 7.78
C ILE A 144 -13.29 13.98 7.65
N GLN A 145 -13.18 12.90 6.89
CA GLN A 145 -14.31 12.01 6.61
C GLN A 145 -14.69 11.16 7.83
N HIS A 146 -16.00 10.98 7.98
CA HIS A 146 -16.60 9.90 8.75
C HIS A 146 -17.11 8.86 7.75
N CYS A 147 -16.40 7.73 7.62
CA CYS A 147 -16.55 6.87 6.45
C CYS A 147 -17.78 5.95 6.53
N TRP A 148 -18.03 5.32 7.69
CA TRP A 148 -19.09 4.32 7.83
C TRP A 148 -20.01 4.63 9.00
N PRO A 149 -21.30 4.16 8.95
CA PRO A 149 -22.26 4.46 10.01
C PRO A 149 -21.85 3.96 11.41
N GLY A 150 -21.05 2.91 11.50
CA GLY A 150 -20.55 2.35 12.75
C GLY A 150 -19.18 2.89 13.18
N ASP A 151 -18.57 3.81 12.44
CA ASP A 151 -17.34 4.49 12.85
C ASP A 151 -17.64 5.38 14.06
N VAL A 152 -16.73 5.44 15.03
CA VAL A 152 -16.95 6.20 16.28
C VAL A 152 -16.70 7.69 16.14
N ALA A 153 -15.89 8.12 15.15
CA ALA A 153 -15.47 9.51 14.94
C ALA A 153 -14.89 9.71 13.53
N PRO A 154 -14.67 10.97 13.06
CA PRO A 154 -13.92 11.22 11.84
C PRO A 154 -12.52 10.61 11.88
N LEU A 155 -12.04 10.15 10.72
CA LEU A 155 -10.79 9.40 10.57
C LEU A 155 -9.87 10.05 9.53
N ILE A 156 -8.66 10.43 9.92
CA ILE A 156 -7.59 10.79 8.97
C ILE A 156 -7.03 9.49 8.38
N THR A 157 -7.19 9.31 7.08
CA THR A 157 -6.88 8.04 6.38
C THR A 157 -5.56 8.07 5.63
N TRP A 158 -5.23 9.16 4.92
CA TRP A 158 -3.99 9.33 4.14
C TRP A 158 -2.89 10.11 4.89
N GLY A 159 -2.87 10.04 6.21
CA GLY A 159 -1.83 10.70 7.00
C GLY A 159 -0.45 10.03 6.83
N LEU A 160 0.48 10.72 6.19
CA LEU A 160 1.90 10.32 6.11
C LEU A 160 2.57 10.69 7.42
N VAL A 161 2.72 9.72 8.30
CA VAL A 161 3.28 9.92 9.64
C VAL A 161 4.80 9.83 9.60
N ILE A 162 5.46 10.89 10.03
CA ILE A 162 6.91 11.03 10.09
C ILE A 162 7.35 10.88 11.55
N THR A 163 8.22 9.91 11.80
CA THR A 163 8.83 9.64 13.09
C THR A 163 10.33 9.46 12.98
N LYS A 164 11.03 9.52 14.12
CA LYS A 164 12.45 9.22 14.21
C LYS A 164 12.77 8.59 15.55
N GLY A 165 13.30 7.39 15.53
CA GLY A 165 13.81 6.72 16.73
C GLY A 165 15.09 7.41 17.25
N PRO A 166 15.35 7.39 18.57
CA PRO A 166 16.48 8.07 19.22
C PRO A 166 17.84 7.70 18.63
N HIS A 167 18.04 6.43 18.24
CA HIS A 167 19.29 5.93 17.69
C HIS A 167 19.31 5.87 16.16
N LYS A 168 18.22 6.25 15.49
CA LYS A 168 18.12 6.18 14.04
C LYS A 168 18.65 7.45 13.37
N LYS A 169 19.46 7.27 12.33
CA LYS A 169 19.94 8.39 11.50
C LYS A 169 18.85 8.93 10.57
N ARG A 170 17.97 8.05 10.08
CA ARG A 170 16.89 8.38 9.15
C ARG A 170 15.53 8.36 9.83
N GLN A 171 14.62 9.13 9.27
CA GLN A 171 13.20 9.15 9.66
C GLN A 171 12.48 7.97 9.03
N ASN A 172 11.43 7.52 9.69
CA ASN A 172 10.42 6.62 9.16
C ASN A 172 9.29 7.45 8.55
N LEU A 173 8.76 7.02 7.43
CA LEU A 173 7.54 7.54 6.82
C LEU A 173 6.58 6.38 6.63
N GLY A 174 5.36 6.49 7.17
CA GLY A 174 4.37 5.43 7.03
C GLY A 174 2.95 5.98 7.08
N ILE A 175 2.01 5.24 6.50
CA ILE A 175 0.59 5.59 6.58
C ILE A 175 -0.02 4.86 7.76
N TYR A 176 -0.62 5.64 8.67
CA TYR A 176 -1.34 5.14 9.83
C TYR A 176 -2.61 5.95 10.01
N ARG A 177 -3.73 5.27 10.20
CA ARG A 177 -5.00 5.95 10.45
C ARG A 177 -5.01 6.64 11.80
N GLN A 178 -5.74 7.75 11.90
CA GLN A 178 -5.78 8.58 13.09
C GLN A 178 -7.23 8.95 13.42
N GLN A 179 -7.72 8.46 14.55
CA GLN A 179 -9.05 8.80 15.05
C GLN A 179 -9.06 10.18 15.70
N VAL A 180 -9.94 11.06 15.26
CA VAL A 180 -10.14 12.36 15.90
C VAL A 180 -10.88 12.17 17.23
N ILE A 181 -10.30 12.67 18.33
CA ILE A 181 -10.89 12.58 19.69
C ILE A 181 -11.07 13.93 20.35
N GLY A 182 -10.70 15.01 19.67
CA GLY A 182 -10.82 16.35 20.21
C GLY A 182 -10.41 17.40 19.21
N ARG A 183 -10.41 18.64 19.65
CA ARG A 183 -10.11 19.79 18.81
C ARG A 183 -8.74 19.69 18.14
N ASN A 184 -7.74 19.18 18.87
CA ASN A 184 -6.37 19.06 18.42
C ASN A 184 -5.72 17.73 18.85
N LYS A 185 -6.52 16.68 19.06
CA LYS A 185 -6.04 15.37 19.49
C LYS A 185 -6.55 14.28 18.59
N VAL A 186 -5.66 13.35 18.24
CA VAL A 186 -5.99 12.13 17.50
C VAL A 186 -5.34 10.93 18.16
N ILE A 187 -5.95 9.75 18.02
CA ILE A 187 -5.34 8.48 18.40
C ILE A 187 -4.53 7.96 17.20
N MET A 188 -3.26 7.66 17.43
CA MET A 188 -2.36 7.13 16.40
C MET A 188 -2.37 5.60 16.41
N ARG A 189 -3.01 4.98 15.44
CA ARG A 189 -3.07 3.51 15.38
C ARG A 189 -1.74 2.90 14.93
N TRP A 190 -0.91 2.59 15.88
CA TRP A 190 0.39 1.98 15.68
C TRP A 190 0.44 0.52 16.10
N LEU A 191 0.39 -0.36 15.13
CA LEU A 191 0.62 -1.77 15.36
C LEU A 191 2.05 -2.03 15.80
N ALA A 192 2.22 -2.92 16.75
CA ALA A 192 3.49 -3.15 17.48
C ALA A 192 4.73 -3.38 16.60
N HIS A 193 4.57 -3.91 15.39
CA HIS A 193 5.65 -4.24 14.45
C HIS A 193 5.93 -3.15 13.40
N ARG A 194 5.15 -2.05 13.37
CA ARG A 194 5.31 -0.97 12.40
C ARG A 194 6.40 0.00 12.80
N GLY A 195 7.02 0.65 11.81
CA GLY A 195 8.18 1.54 12.00
C GLY A 195 7.94 2.65 13.02
N GLY A 196 6.80 3.36 12.95
CA GLY A 196 6.46 4.40 13.93
C GLY A 196 6.30 3.87 15.35
N ALA A 197 5.67 2.69 15.53
CA ALA A 197 5.55 2.05 16.84
C ALA A 197 6.91 1.63 17.42
N LEU A 198 7.82 1.15 16.57
CA LEU A 198 9.18 0.78 16.98
C LEU A 198 9.98 2.02 17.44
N ASP A 199 9.90 3.11 16.66
CA ASP A 199 10.54 4.39 17.01
C ASP A 199 10.03 4.95 18.35
N PHE A 200 8.70 4.91 18.54
CA PHE A 200 8.08 5.37 19.78
C PHE A 200 8.45 4.48 20.98
N ARG A 201 8.46 3.17 20.81
CA ARG A 201 8.88 2.23 21.88
C ARG A 201 10.32 2.47 22.32
N GLU A 202 11.21 2.70 21.35
CA GLU A 202 12.60 3.05 21.65
C GLU A 202 12.69 4.38 22.43
N HIS A 203 11.89 5.37 22.02
CA HIS A 203 11.81 6.66 22.72
C HIS A 203 11.32 6.49 24.16
N CYS A 204 10.29 5.68 24.42
CA CYS A 204 9.78 5.42 25.77
C CYS A 204 10.85 4.84 26.70
N ILE A 205 11.84 4.14 26.18
CA ILE A 205 12.95 3.57 26.95
C ILE A 205 14.05 4.62 27.16
N VAL A 206 14.52 5.25 26.06
CA VAL A 206 15.71 6.12 26.05
C VAL A 206 15.40 7.53 26.57
N ASN A 207 14.24 8.07 26.24
CA ASN A 207 13.82 9.43 26.52
C ASN A 207 12.56 9.49 27.40
N ARG A 208 12.41 8.56 28.33
CA ARG A 208 11.24 8.49 29.22
C ARG A 208 10.94 9.85 29.85
N GLY A 209 9.66 10.24 29.84
CA GLY A 209 9.19 11.49 30.39
C GLY A 209 9.41 12.73 29.51
N LYS A 210 9.94 12.56 28.28
CA LYS A 210 10.05 13.66 27.32
C LYS A 210 8.97 13.51 26.24
N PRO A 211 8.37 14.62 25.74
CA PRO A 211 7.45 14.58 24.62
C PRO A 211 8.09 13.92 23.38
N TYR A 212 7.32 13.08 22.67
CA TYR A 212 7.77 12.42 21.44
C TYR A 212 7.27 13.18 20.23
N PRO A 213 8.13 13.80 19.40
CA PRO A 213 7.71 14.62 18.29
C PRO A 213 7.21 13.75 17.12
N ILE A 214 6.11 14.18 16.51
CA ILE A 214 5.51 13.59 15.31
C ILE A 214 5.14 14.72 14.35
N ALA A 215 5.25 14.43 13.05
CA ALA A 215 4.62 15.23 12.01
C ALA A 215 3.77 14.30 11.13
N VAL A 216 2.65 14.83 10.62
CA VAL A 216 1.76 14.10 9.69
C VAL A 216 1.53 14.98 8.48
N ALA A 217 2.00 14.53 7.31
CA ALA A 217 1.77 15.22 6.05
C ALA A 217 0.55 14.65 5.32
N LEU A 218 -0.30 15.53 4.81
CA LEU A 218 -1.48 15.22 4.01
C LEU A 218 -1.31 15.83 2.62
N GLY A 219 -1.65 15.09 1.57
CA GLY A 219 -1.59 15.60 0.22
C GLY A 219 -0.16 15.85 -0.29
N ALA A 220 0.80 15.01 0.05
CA ALA A 220 2.11 15.01 -0.60
C ALA A 220 2.02 14.58 -2.06
N ASP A 221 3.11 14.66 -2.80
CA ASP A 221 3.15 14.14 -4.17
C ASP A 221 2.90 12.62 -4.21
N PRO A 222 2.33 12.08 -5.33
CA PRO A 222 1.97 10.67 -5.42
C PRO A 222 3.10 9.69 -5.15
N ALA A 223 4.33 9.96 -5.62
CA ALA A 223 5.46 9.06 -5.38
C ALA A 223 5.82 8.98 -3.89
N THR A 224 5.70 10.09 -3.15
CA THR A 224 5.91 10.12 -1.70
C THR A 224 4.80 9.35 -0.97
N ILE A 225 3.53 9.49 -1.38
CA ILE A 225 2.40 8.75 -0.82
C ILE A 225 2.58 7.24 -1.08
N LEU A 226 2.84 6.86 -2.34
CA LEU A 226 2.99 5.46 -2.73
C LEU A 226 4.27 4.83 -2.15
N GLY A 227 5.33 5.63 -1.99
CA GLY A 227 6.55 5.21 -1.29
C GLY A 227 6.30 4.86 0.17
N ALA A 228 5.40 5.58 0.84
CA ALA A 228 5.07 5.34 2.24
C ALA A 228 4.22 4.06 2.48
N VAL A 229 3.51 3.56 1.46
CA VAL A 229 2.75 2.30 1.54
C VAL A 229 3.52 1.10 1.03
N THR A 230 4.58 1.31 0.25
CA THR A 230 5.37 0.22 -0.34
C THR A 230 6.33 -0.33 0.70
N PRO A 231 6.30 -1.63 1.02
CA PRO A 231 7.31 -2.24 1.87
C PRO A 231 8.68 -2.21 1.17
N VAL A 232 9.52 -1.27 1.58
CA VAL A 232 10.90 -1.18 1.09
C VAL A 232 11.86 -1.93 2.02
N PRO A 233 13.02 -2.40 1.51
CA PRO A 233 14.06 -2.99 2.36
C PRO A 233 14.51 -2.01 3.46
N ASP A 234 14.86 -2.52 4.64
CA ASP A 234 15.30 -1.70 5.78
C ASP A 234 16.54 -0.81 5.48
N SER A 235 17.27 -1.13 4.42
CA SER A 235 18.41 -0.33 3.94
C SER A 235 17.99 0.93 3.19
N LEU A 236 16.72 1.05 2.77
CA LEU A 236 16.17 2.13 1.96
C LEU A 236 15.12 2.90 2.76
N SER A 237 15.15 4.25 2.70
CA SER A 237 14.06 5.03 3.26
C SER A 237 12.95 5.24 2.24
N GLU A 238 11.72 5.47 2.72
CA GLU A 238 10.56 5.76 1.89
C GLU A 238 10.77 7.02 1.04
N TYR A 239 11.47 8.04 1.54
CA TYR A 239 11.84 9.24 0.78
C TYR A 239 12.82 8.93 -0.36
N GLN A 240 13.78 8.01 -0.13
CA GLN A 240 14.68 7.55 -1.17
C GLN A 240 13.93 6.79 -2.26
N PHE A 241 13.01 5.92 -1.84
CA PHE A 241 12.17 5.17 -2.77
C PHE A 241 11.24 6.10 -3.57
N ALA A 242 10.64 7.10 -2.93
CA ALA A 242 9.83 8.11 -3.62
C ALA A 242 10.64 8.86 -4.69
N GLY A 243 11.90 9.18 -4.42
CA GLY A 243 12.81 9.78 -5.40
C GLY A 243 13.09 8.86 -6.59
N LEU A 244 13.28 7.57 -6.35
CA LEU A 244 13.40 6.55 -7.40
C LEU A 244 12.15 6.48 -8.28
N LEU A 245 10.96 6.42 -7.67
CA LEU A 245 9.67 6.36 -8.37
C LEU A 245 9.45 7.58 -9.28
N ARG A 246 9.67 8.78 -8.72
CA ARG A 246 9.44 10.03 -9.44
C ARG A 246 10.54 10.34 -10.48
N GLY A 247 11.72 9.71 -10.37
CA GLY A 247 12.89 10.01 -11.18
C GLY A 247 13.47 11.42 -10.93
N SER A 248 13.25 11.94 -9.71
CA SER A 248 13.80 13.19 -9.19
C SER A 248 13.84 13.18 -7.67
N ARG A 249 14.78 13.94 -7.08
CA ARG A 249 15.01 13.98 -5.64
C ARG A 249 13.77 14.45 -4.86
N THR A 250 13.45 13.73 -3.78
CA THR A 250 12.37 14.14 -2.86
C THR A 250 12.78 15.41 -2.12
N GLU A 251 11.99 16.48 -2.25
CA GLU A 251 12.21 17.73 -1.56
C GLU A 251 11.58 17.70 -0.17
N LEU A 252 12.39 18.03 0.84
CA LEU A 252 12.02 18.05 2.23
C LEU A 252 12.23 19.45 2.81
N VAL A 253 11.41 19.83 3.78
CA VAL A 253 11.60 21.05 4.56
C VAL A 253 11.59 20.69 6.05
N LYS A 254 12.33 21.43 6.86
CA LYS A 254 12.31 21.27 8.32
C LYS A 254 10.91 21.64 8.83
N ALA A 255 10.33 20.80 9.65
CA ALA A 255 9.09 21.10 10.37
C ALA A 255 9.27 22.36 11.24
N VAL A 256 8.22 23.16 11.42
CA VAL A 256 8.29 24.41 12.17
C VAL A 256 8.50 24.16 13.67
N GLY A 257 7.85 23.13 14.20
CA GLY A 257 7.83 22.80 15.63
C GLY A 257 8.84 21.72 16.07
N SER A 258 9.61 21.12 15.16
CA SER A 258 10.50 20.01 15.50
C SER A 258 11.69 19.89 14.54
N GLU A 259 12.61 18.95 14.85
CA GLU A 259 13.74 18.62 13.96
C GLU A 259 13.37 17.66 12.85
N LEU A 260 12.11 17.27 12.72
CA LEU A 260 11.63 16.40 11.65
C LEU A 260 11.68 17.10 10.29
N ARG A 261 11.81 16.29 9.24
CA ARG A 261 11.75 16.75 7.85
C ARG A 261 10.47 16.23 7.23
N VAL A 262 9.65 17.14 6.70
CA VAL A 262 8.36 16.85 6.07
C VAL A 262 8.46 17.05 4.57
N PRO A 263 7.62 16.38 3.75
CA PRO A 263 7.58 16.61 2.30
C PRO A 263 7.24 18.07 2.00
N ALA A 264 8.11 18.75 1.28
CA ALA A 264 7.91 20.15 0.86
C ALA A 264 6.66 20.31 -0.04
N SER A 265 6.27 19.24 -0.73
CA SER A 265 5.10 19.17 -1.61
C SER A 265 3.77 19.01 -0.89
N ALA A 266 3.75 18.76 0.44
CA ALA A 266 2.53 18.52 1.19
C ALA A 266 1.53 19.68 1.09
N GLU A 267 0.25 19.36 1.12
CA GLU A 267 -0.84 20.36 1.17
C GLU A 267 -1.05 20.87 2.61
N ILE A 268 -1.06 19.94 3.58
CA ILE A 268 -1.27 20.22 5.01
C ILE A 268 -0.27 19.38 5.81
N VAL A 269 0.28 19.94 6.89
CA VAL A 269 1.13 19.23 7.85
C VAL A 269 0.62 19.46 9.26
N LEU A 270 0.37 18.38 10.00
CA LEU A 270 0.04 18.40 11.41
C LEU A 270 1.33 18.15 12.19
N GLU A 271 1.70 19.04 13.10
CA GLU A 271 2.91 18.93 13.91
C GLU A 271 2.57 18.93 15.40
N GLY A 272 3.21 18.09 16.18
CA GLY A 272 2.96 18.01 17.61
C GLY A 272 3.68 16.83 18.28
N HIS A 273 3.13 16.36 19.38
CA HIS A 273 3.80 15.37 20.24
C HIS A 273 2.83 14.34 20.82
N ILE A 274 3.37 13.16 21.17
CA ILE A 274 2.79 12.31 22.19
C ILE A 274 3.37 12.77 23.53
N TYR A 275 2.50 13.21 24.43
CA TYR A 275 2.92 13.75 25.72
C TYR A 275 3.04 12.66 26.79
N PRO A 276 3.97 12.82 27.75
CA PRO A 276 4.05 11.95 28.92
C PRO A 276 2.75 11.98 29.72
N ASP A 277 2.35 10.81 30.22
CA ASP A 277 1.23 10.63 31.14
C ASP A 277 1.54 9.44 32.05
N GLU A 278 1.81 9.72 33.33
CA GLU A 278 2.17 8.70 34.31
C GLU A 278 0.96 7.81 34.70
N SER A 279 -0.26 8.22 34.38
CA SER A 279 -1.46 7.42 34.65
C SER A 279 -1.56 6.15 33.80
N HIS A 280 -0.87 6.13 32.63
CA HIS A 280 -0.83 4.98 31.74
C HIS A 280 0.47 4.17 31.91
N PRO A 281 0.43 2.82 31.89
CA PRO A 281 1.62 1.96 32.09
C PRO A 281 2.78 2.23 31.13
N SER A 282 2.52 2.75 29.93
CA SER A 282 3.57 3.16 28.98
C SER A 282 4.30 4.42 29.39
N GLY A 283 3.73 5.23 30.33
CA GLY A 283 4.23 6.55 30.70
C GLY A 283 3.84 7.66 29.72
N TYR A 284 2.90 7.41 28.81
CA TYR A 284 2.42 8.35 27.79
C TYR A 284 0.91 8.29 27.61
N GLU A 285 0.33 9.36 27.10
CA GLU A 285 -1.12 9.46 26.90
C GLU A 285 -1.61 8.42 25.87
N HIS A 286 -2.60 7.63 26.24
CA HIS A 286 -3.28 6.63 25.40
C HIS A 286 -4.78 6.80 25.49
N ALA A 287 -5.47 6.36 24.44
CA ALA A 287 -6.93 6.30 24.40
C ALA A 287 -7.39 5.06 23.63
N LEU A 288 -8.65 4.67 23.85
CA LEU A 288 -9.28 3.52 23.21
C LEU A 288 -9.73 3.91 21.80
N GLU A 289 -9.16 3.27 20.78
CA GLU A 289 -9.43 3.50 19.35
C GLU A 289 -10.47 2.54 18.83
N GLY A 290 -11.34 3.04 17.94
CA GLY A 290 -12.31 2.23 17.20
C GLY A 290 -13.65 2.05 17.92
N PRO A 291 -14.56 1.26 17.32
CA PRO A 291 -14.38 0.52 16.06
C PRO A 291 -14.42 1.39 14.79
N TYR A 292 -13.81 0.88 13.70
CA TYR A 292 -13.86 1.45 12.36
C TYR A 292 -14.06 0.37 11.32
N GLY A 293 -14.77 0.70 10.24
CA GLY A 293 -14.80 -0.13 9.03
C GLY A 293 -13.39 -0.25 8.43
N ASP A 294 -12.96 -1.48 8.12
CA ASP A 294 -11.61 -1.77 7.65
C ASP A 294 -11.61 -2.61 6.36
N HIS A 295 -10.44 -2.77 5.73
CA HIS A 295 -10.24 -3.41 4.42
C HIS A 295 -10.69 -4.89 4.34
N THR A 296 -11.11 -5.48 5.46
CA THR A 296 -11.77 -6.79 5.48
C THR A 296 -13.27 -6.72 5.20
N GLY A 297 -13.85 -5.53 5.20
CA GLY A 297 -15.30 -5.31 5.11
C GLY A 297 -16.02 -5.47 6.44
N TYR A 298 -15.28 -5.51 7.55
CA TYR A 298 -15.80 -5.61 8.90
C TYR A 298 -15.26 -4.49 9.78
N TYR A 299 -15.98 -4.16 10.87
CA TYR A 299 -15.46 -3.24 11.88
C TYR A 299 -14.41 -3.94 12.73
N ASN A 300 -13.31 -3.25 13.03
CA ASN A 300 -12.28 -3.79 13.92
C ASN A 300 -12.70 -3.71 15.40
N GLU A 301 -12.03 -4.49 16.24
CA GLU A 301 -12.13 -4.41 17.69
C GLU A 301 -11.46 -3.15 18.23
N GLN A 302 -11.89 -2.70 19.41
CA GLN A 302 -11.28 -1.57 20.11
C GLN A 302 -9.93 -1.96 20.71
N GLU A 303 -8.97 -1.04 20.65
CA GLU A 303 -7.64 -1.25 21.21
C GLU A 303 -7.02 0.09 21.68
N TRP A 304 -6.13 0.02 22.67
CA TRP A 304 -5.45 1.19 23.21
C TRP A 304 -4.25 1.59 22.39
N PHE A 305 -4.22 2.86 21.96
CA PHE A 305 -3.11 3.43 21.19
C PHE A 305 -2.72 4.81 21.73
N PRO A 306 -1.47 5.28 21.42
CA PRO A 306 -1.00 6.58 21.86
C PRO A 306 -1.83 7.74 21.30
N VAL A 307 -1.98 8.78 22.09
CA VAL A 307 -2.63 10.04 21.69
C VAL A 307 -1.58 11.01 21.16
N PHE A 308 -1.78 11.46 19.93
CA PHE A 308 -1.01 12.52 19.31
C PHE A 308 -1.75 13.86 19.48
N THR A 309 -1.13 14.79 20.23
CA THR A 309 -1.61 16.16 20.39
C THR A 309 -0.97 17.03 19.32
N ILE A 310 -1.79 17.70 18.53
CA ILE A 310 -1.38 18.59 17.45
C ILE A 310 -1.21 19.98 18.02
N ASP A 311 0.03 20.46 18.04
CA ASP A 311 0.41 21.79 18.59
C ASP A 311 0.34 22.86 17.50
N ARG A 312 0.47 22.45 16.23
CA ARG A 312 0.50 23.33 15.06
C ARG A 312 -0.04 22.61 13.82
N ILE A 313 -0.68 23.37 12.95
CA ILE A 313 -1.03 22.94 11.57
C ILE A 313 -0.40 23.95 10.63
N THR A 314 0.43 23.47 9.69
CA THR A 314 0.94 24.29 8.60
C THR A 314 0.33 23.83 7.29
N MET A 315 0.13 24.73 6.33
CA MET A 315 -0.51 24.39 5.07
C MET A 315 -0.19 25.38 3.96
N ARG A 316 -0.47 24.97 2.73
CA ARG A 316 -0.55 25.87 1.57
C ARG A 316 -1.68 26.88 1.76
N ARG A 317 -1.66 28.00 1.04
CA ARG A 317 -2.71 29.05 1.14
C ARG A 317 -4.11 28.53 0.77
N ASP A 318 -4.19 27.69 -0.26
CA ASP A 318 -5.44 27.07 -0.73
C ASP A 318 -5.26 25.53 -0.70
N PRO A 319 -5.24 24.90 0.47
CA PRO A 319 -4.88 23.51 0.60
C PRO A 319 -5.96 22.58 0.03
N ILE A 320 -5.53 21.39 -0.41
CA ILE A 320 -6.40 20.28 -0.78
C ILE A 320 -6.27 19.20 0.30
N TYR A 321 -7.38 18.75 0.86
CA TYR A 321 -7.39 17.62 1.79
C TYR A 321 -7.46 16.31 1.00
N HIS A 322 -6.45 15.47 1.11
CA HIS A 322 -6.42 14.16 0.48
C HIS A 322 -6.97 13.10 1.43
N SER A 323 -7.97 12.36 1.00
CA SER A 323 -8.67 11.35 1.79
C SER A 323 -8.95 10.07 1.01
N THR A 324 -9.22 9.00 1.73
CA THR A 324 -9.72 7.73 1.22
C THR A 324 -10.63 7.07 2.25
N TYR A 325 -11.18 5.91 1.92
CA TYR A 325 -11.87 5.03 2.83
C TYR A 325 -11.30 3.60 2.70
N THR A 326 -11.52 2.77 3.70
CA THR A 326 -11.30 1.33 3.66
C THR A 326 -12.60 0.60 3.88
N GLY A 327 -12.80 -0.54 3.22
CA GLY A 327 -14.04 -1.30 3.31
C GLY A 327 -13.94 -2.67 2.64
N LYS A 328 -15.09 -3.26 2.35
CA LYS A 328 -15.14 -4.52 1.59
C LYS A 328 -14.51 -4.32 0.20
N PRO A 329 -13.50 -5.12 -0.18
CA PRO A 329 -12.85 -4.97 -1.49
C PRO A 329 -13.83 -5.03 -2.69
N PRO A 330 -13.52 -4.32 -3.79
CA PRO A 330 -12.34 -3.47 -3.97
C PRO A 330 -12.46 -2.13 -3.25
N ASP A 331 -11.36 -1.69 -2.65
CA ASP A 331 -11.15 -0.35 -2.11
C ASP A 331 -9.77 0.17 -2.60
N GLU A 332 -9.40 1.42 -2.32
CA GLU A 332 -8.10 1.93 -2.78
C GLU A 332 -6.92 1.10 -2.25
N PRO A 333 -6.87 0.65 -0.97
CA PRO A 333 -5.83 -0.26 -0.51
C PRO A 333 -5.71 -1.57 -1.30
N ALA A 334 -6.82 -2.17 -1.71
CA ALA A 334 -6.81 -3.37 -2.54
C ALA A 334 -6.25 -3.08 -3.95
N ILE A 335 -6.63 -1.97 -4.56
CA ILE A 335 -6.09 -1.53 -5.87
C ILE A 335 -4.59 -1.25 -5.77
N LEU A 336 -4.13 -0.60 -4.71
CA LEU A 336 -2.69 -0.43 -4.41
C LEU A 336 -1.98 -1.78 -4.32
N GLY A 337 -2.59 -2.75 -3.63
CA GLY A 337 -2.07 -4.11 -3.51
C GLY A 337 -1.82 -4.76 -4.87
N VAL A 338 -2.76 -4.63 -5.82
CA VAL A 338 -2.63 -5.15 -7.19
C VAL A 338 -1.47 -4.49 -7.94
N ALA A 339 -1.33 -3.17 -7.84
CA ALA A 339 -0.24 -2.46 -8.50
C ALA A 339 1.13 -2.76 -7.88
N LEU A 340 1.22 -2.75 -6.56
CA LEU A 340 2.46 -3.05 -5.82
C LEU A 340 2.90 -4.50 -6.00
N ASN A 341 1.97 -5.42 -6.26
CA ASN A 341 2.28 -6.80 -6.59
C ASN A 341 3.31 -6.90 -7.73
N GLU A 342 3.15 -6.09 -8.78
CA GLU A 342 4.09 -6.08 -9.91
C GLU A 342 5.51 -5.66 -9.50
N VAL A 343 5.66 -4.81 -8.49
CA VAL A 343 6.97 -4.43 -7.93
C VAL A 343 7.61 -5.60 -7.18
N PHE A 344 6.81 -6.46 -6.53
CA PHE A 344 7.33 -7.57 -5.74
C PHE A 344 7.67 -8.81 -6.55
N ILE A 345 7.08 -9.01 -7.73
CA ILE A 345 7.34 -10.20 -8.57
C ILE A 345 8.85 -10.38 -8.84
N PRO A 346 9.62 -9.39 -9.31
CA PRO A 346 11.05 -9.55 -9.53
C PRO A 346 11.87 -9.90 -8.27
N LEU A 347 11.45 -9.40 -7.09
CA LEU A 347 12.09 -9.75 -5.83
C LEU A 347 11.83 -11.22 -5.45
N LEU A 348 10.59 -11.69 -5.66
CA LEU A 348 10.23 -13.09 -5.47
C LEU A 348 10.99 -14.00 -6.43
N GLN A 349 11.04 -13.64 -7.71
CA GLN A 349 11.73 -14.41 -8.76
C GLN A 349 13.23 -14.51 -8.51
N LYS A 350 13.84 -13.49 -7.91
CA LYS A 350 15.26 -13.55 -7.55
C LYS A 350 15.55 -14.59 -6.47
N GLN A 351 14.61 -14.77 -5.54
CA GLN A 351 14.72 -15.75 -4.45
C GLN A 351 14.20 -17.14 -4.86
N PHE A 352 13.16 -17.18 -5.70
CA PHE A 352 12.48 -18.39 -6.16
C PHE A 352 12.37 -18.31 -7.69
N ALA A 353 13.44 -18.74 -8.37
CA ALA A 353 13.54 -18.66 -9.84
C ALA A 353 12.45 -19.46 -10.58
N GLU A 354 11.86 -20.45 -9.89
CA GLU A 354 10.75 -21.25 -10.36
C GLU A 354 9.42 -20.47 -10.44
N ILE A 355 9.25 -19.36 -9.73
CA ILE A 355 8.04 -18.52 -9.80
C ILE A 355 8.08 -17.71 -11.09
N THR A 356 7.11 -17.97 -11.98
CA THR A 356 6.98 -17.27 -13.27
C THR A 356 6.05 -16.08 -13.21
N ASP A 357 5.00 -16.17 -12.38
CA ASP A 357 4.12 -15.04 -12.08
C ASP A 357 3.51 -15.15 -10.67
N PHE A 358 2.97 -14.05 -10.16
CA PHE A 358 2.42 -13.97 -8.81
C PHE A 358 1.29 -12.94 -8.77
N TYR A 359 0.17 -13.27 -8.15
CA TYR A 359 -0.98 -12.40 -8.10
C TYR A 359 -1.63 -12.36 -6.72
N LEU A 360 -1.88 -11.15 -6.23
CA LEU A 360 -2.66 -10.88 -5.03
C LEU A 360 -4.01 -10.33 -5.48
N PRO A 361 -5.07 -11.13 -5.52
CA PRO A 361 -6.39 -10.66 -5.94
C PRO A 361 -6.95 -9.64 -4.96
N PRO A 362 -7.61 -8.57 -5.42
CA PRO A 362 -8.21 -7.57 -4.54
C PRO A 362 -9.22 -8.18 -3.56
N GLU A 363 -9.96 -9.20 -3.99
CA GLU A 363 -10.93 -9.94 -3.17
C GLU A 363 -10.25 -10.71 -2.01
N GLY A 364 -8.96 -10.95 -2.11
CA GLY A 364 -8.12 -11.53 -1.06
C GLY A 364 -7.73 -10.55 0.04
N CYS A 365 -8.37 -9.39 0.14
CA CYS A 365 -8.12 -8.37 1.17
C CYS A 365 -6.63 -8.04 1.30
N SER A 366 -6.06 -7.48 0.23
CA SER A 366 -4.65 -7.13 0.05
C SER A 366 -3.75 -8.34 -0.18
N TYR A 367 -3.20 -8.99 0.85
CA TYR A 367 -2.21 -10.08 0.74
C TYR A 367 -2.64 -11.38 1.42
N ARG A 368 -3.93 -11.51 1.83
CA ARG A 368 -4.39 -12.73 2.51
C ARG A 368 -4.56 -13.92 1.59
N MET A 369 -4.69 -13.68 0.29
CA MET A 369 -4.69 -14.72 -0.73
C MET A 369 -3.63 -14.41 -1.79
N ALA A 370 -2.89 -15.44 -2.21
CA ALA A 370 -1.94 -15.36 -3.31
C ALA A 370 -2.19 -16.52 -4.29
N VAL A 371 -2.15 -16.22 -5.60
CA VAL A 371 -2.08 -17.21 -6.67
C VAL A 371 -0.68 -17.16 -7.26
N VAL A 372 0.02 -18.28 -7.27
CA VAL A 372 1.43 -18.38 -7.65
C VAL A 372 1.54 -19.28 -8.88
N GLN A 373 2.03 -18.74 -9.99
CA GLN A 373 2.39 -19.50 -11.16
C GLN A 373 3.84 -19.94 -11.06
N MET A 374 4.11 -21.21 -11.34
CA MET A 374 5.46 -21.74 -11.24
C MET A 374 5.81 -22.71 -12.36
N LYS A 375 7.11 -22.81 -12.66
CA LYS A 375 7.69 -23.88 -13.44
C LYS A 375 8.12 -25.01 -12.51
N LYS A 376 7.31 -26.04 -12.40
CA LYS A 376 7.57 -27.20 -11.57
C LYS A 376 8.75 -28.00 -12.10
N ALA A 377 9.66 -28.44 -11.24
CA ALA A 377 10.88 -29.16 -11.60
C ALA A 377 11.02 -30.56 -10.97
N TYR A 378 10.26 -30.86 -9.91
CA TYR A 378 10.29 -32.14 -9.21
C TYR A 378 9.02 -32.34 -8.36
N PRO A 379 8.70 -33.58 -7.96
CA PRO A 379 7.57 -33.85 -7.07
C PRO A 379 7.67 -33.09 -5.74
N GLY A 380 6.55 -32.52 -5.27
CA GLY A 380 6.50 -31.73 -4.03
C GLY A 380 7.04 -30.30 -4.14
N HIS A 381 7.45 -29.83 -5.33
CA HIS A 381 8.02 -28.49 -5.52
C HIS A 381 7.01 -27.39 -5.18
N ALA A 382 5.71 -27.57 -5.44
CA ALA A 382 4.67 -26.60 -5.07
C ALA A 382 4.64 -26.35 -3.57
N LYS A 383 4.84 -27.35 -2.72
CA LYS A 383 4.87 -27.19 -1.26
C LYS A 383 6.05 -26.33 -0.81
N ARG A 384 7.23 -26.51 -1.41
CA ARG A 384 8.39 -25.66 -1.17
C ARG A 384 8.08 -24.20 -1.46
N VAL A 385 7.40 -23.91 -2.58
CA VAL A 385 6.99 -22.55 -2.96
C VAL A 385 6.01 -21.97 -1.93
N MET A 386 5.02 -22.74 -1.46
CA MET A 386 4.10 -22.31 -0.42
C MET A 386 4.83 -21.86 0.85
N PHE A 387 5.73 -22.70 1.39
CA PHE A 387 6.54 -22.35 2.57
C PHE A 387 7.48 -21.18 2.30
N GLY A 388 8.06 -21.11 1.10
CA GLY A 388 8.89 -19.99 0.68
C GLY A 388 8.15 -18.66 0.69
N VAL A 389 6.97 -18.59 0.10
CA VAL A 389 6.15 -17.36 0.07
C VAL A 389 5.76 -16.94 1.49
N TRP A 390 5.28 -17.87 2.34
CA TRP A 390 4.89 -17.55 3.72
C TRP A 390 6.03 -17.00 4.59
N SER A 391 7.28 -17.26 4.26
CA SER A 391 8.45 -16.85 5.04
C SER A 391 9.29 -15.73 4.43
N PHE A 392 9.06 -15.35 3.15
CA PHE A 392 10.00 -14.51 2.41
C PHE A 392 9.91 -13.02 2.78
N LEU A 393 8.74 -12.43 2.72
CA LEU A 393 8.52 -11.02 3.04
C LEU A 393 7.58 -10.89 4.23
N ARG A 394 7.81 -9.87 5.06
CA ARG A 394 7.04 -9.65 6.29
C ARG A 394 5.53 -9.62 6.05
N GLN A 395 5.05 -9.00 4.95
CA GLN A 395 3.63 -8.96 4.63
C GLN A 395 3.05 -10.33 4.26
N PHE A 396 3.83 -11.23 3.63
CA PHE A 396 3.37 -12.56 3.24
C PHE A 396 3.29 -13.53 4.42
N MET A 397 3.87 -13.17 5.57
CA MET A 397 3.62 -13.86 6.83
C MET A 397 2.12 -13.90 7.16
N TYR A 398 1.34 -12.91 6.69
CA TYR A 398 -0.11 -12.82 6.89
C TYR A 398 -0.93 -13.45 5.77
N THR A 399 -0.32 -13.97 4.70
CA THR A 399 -1.03 -14.67 3.62
C THR A 399 -1.65 -15.95 4.18
N LYS A 400 -2.96 -16.04 4.07
CA LYS A 400 -3.75 -17.16 4.60
C LYS A 400 -3.88 -18.29 3.60
N PHE A 401 -4.17 -17.94 2.34
CA PHE A 401 -4.36 -18.90 1.27
C PHE A 401 -3.31 -18.72 0.19
N ILE A 402 -2.70 -19.83 -0.23
CA ILE A 402 -1.80 -19.87 -1.41
C ILE A 402 -2.30 -20.94 -2.36
N ILE A 403 -2.56 -20.56 -3.61
CA ILE A 403 -2.90 -21.45 -4.70
C ILE A 403 -1.71 -21.48 -5.64
N VAL A 404 -1.13 -22.65 -5.88
CA VAL A 404 0.00 -22.83 -6.80
C VAL A 404 -0.48 -23.49 -8.06
N VAL A 405 -0.17 -22.90 -9.23
CA VAL A 405 -0.57 -23.37 -10.56
C VAL A 405 0.64 -23.46 -11.50
N ASP A 406 0.50 -24.21 -12.59
CA ASP A 406 1.52 -24.29 -13.66
C ASP A 406 1.47 -23.06 -14.59
N GLU A 407 2.47 -22.96 -15.48
CA GLU A 407 2.64 -21.87 -16.46
C GLU A 407 1.49 -21.75 -17.49
N ASP A 408 0.67 -22.77 -17.65
CA ASP A 408 -0.48 -22.80 -18.57
C ASP A 408 -1.76 -22.16 -17.98
N VAL A 409 -1.71 -21.68 -16.74
CA VAL A 409 -2.84 -21.05 -16.03
C VAL A 409 -2.55 -19.57 -15.79
N ASN A 410 -3.41 -18.70 -16.32
CA ASN A 410 -3.33 -17.27 -16.03
C ASN A 410 -3.78 -16.98 -14.61
N VAL A 411 -2.85 -16.57 -13.72
CA VAL A 411 -3.12 -16.29 -12.30
C VAL A 411 -4.10 -15.14 -12.07
N ARG A 412 -4.32 -14.27 -13.08
CA ARG A 412 -5.26 -13.14 -13.02
C ARG A 412 -6.65 -13.49 -13.54
N ASP A 413 -6.82 -14.66 -14.17
CA ASP A 413 -8.13 -15.15 -14.60
C ASP A 413 -8.68 -16.20 -13.63
N TRP A 414 -9.60 -15.79 -12.78
CA TRP A 414 -10.25 -16.69 -11.83
C TRP A 414 -10.96 -17.88 -12.47
N LYS A 415 -11.39 -17.78 -13.72
CA LYS A 415 -12.00 -18.92 -14.42
C LYS A 415 -10.97 -20.03 -14.68
N GLU A 416 -9.76 -19.63 -15.09
CA GLU A 416 -8.65 -20.57 -15.26
C GLU A 416 -8.15 -21.13 -13.93
N VAL A 417 -8.02 -20.28 -12.89
CA VAL A 417 -7.58 -20.71 -11.56
C VAL A 417 -8.58 -21.70 -10.95
N ILE A 418 -9.89 -21.42 -11.03
CA ILE A 418 -10.94 -22.33 -10.55
C ILE A 418 -10.93 -23.62 -11.34
N TRP A 419 -10.75 -23.56 -12.67
CA TRP A 419 -10.61 -24.74 -13.50
C TRP A 419 -9.41 -25.62 -13.07
N ALA A 420 -8.26 -25.01 -12.82
CA ALA A 420 -7.08 -25.74 -12.34
C ALA A 420 -7.33 -26.40 -10.97
N ILE A 421 -7.95 -25.69 -10.02
CA ILE A 421 -8.32 -26.25 -8.73
C ILE A 421 -9.26 -27.44 -8.90
N THR A 422 -10.30 -27.31 -9.69
CA THR A 422 -11.34 -28.34 -9.83
C THR A 422 -10.90 -29.59 -10.61
N THR A 423 -9.88 -29.44 -11.47
CA THR A 423 -9.41 -30.53 -12.33
C THR A 423 -8.11 -31.18 -11.89
N ARG A 424 -7.28 -30.49 -11.07
CA ARG A 424 -5.94 -30.93 -10.69
C ARG A 424 -5.75 -31.23 -9.21
N VAL A 425 -6.68 -30.78 -8.35
CA VAL A 425 -6.55 -30.90 -6.91
C VAL A 425 -7.37 -32.08 -6.38
N ASP A 426 -6.71 -33.02 -5.73
CA ASP A 426 -7.34 -33.89 -4.74
C ASP A 426 -7.28 -33.19 -3.38
N PRO A 427 -8.42 -32.91 -2.72
CA PRO A 427 -8.43 -32.10 -1.50
C PRO A 427 -7.58 -32.65 -0.35
N VAL A 428 -7.38 -33.97 -0.29
CA VAL A 428 -6.60 -34.59 0.79
C VAL A 428 -5.12 -34.59 0.45
N ARG A 429 -4.75 -34.99 -0.76
CA ARG A 429 -3.35 -35.07 -1.22
C ARG A 429 -2.71 -33.69 -1.38
N ASP A 430 -3.46 -32.74 -1.97
CA ASP A 430 -2.89 -31.50 -2.52
C ASP A 430 -3.10 -30.27 -1.64
N THR A 431 -3.73 -30.46 -0.48
CA THR A 431 -3.87 -29.40 0.51
C THR A 431 -2.78 -29.49 1.59
N THR A 432 -2.17 -28.35 1.88
CA THR A 432 -1.23 -28.20 2.98
C THR A 432 -1.83 -27.29 4.03
N LEU A 433 -2.10 -27.80 5.22
CA LEU A 433 -2.59 -27.03 6.35
C LEU A 433 -1.44 -26.79 7.34
N VAL A 434 -1.33 -25.54 7.79
CA VAL A 434 -0.36 -25.15 8.83
C VAL A 434 -1.14 -24.44 9.92
N ASP A 435 -1.08 -24.93 11.12
CA ASP A 435 -1.80 -24.39 12.28
C ASP A 435 -0.89 -23.52 13.16
N ASN A 436 -1.52 -22.69 13.99
CA ASN A 436 -0.87 -21.89 15.03
C ASN A 436 0.26 -20.97 14.47
N THR A 437 -0.03 -20.25 13.40
CA THR A 437 0.91 -19.34 12.73
C THR A 437 0.48 -17.90 12.84
N PRO A 438 1.38 -16.92 12.67
CA PRO A 438 1.00 -15.52 12.58
C PRO A 438 -0.02 -15.27 11.46
N ILE A 439 -1.10 -14.59 11.80
CA ILE A 439 -2.14 -14.14 10.88
C ILE A 439 -2.45 -12.67 11.15
N ASP A 440 -3.09 -12.01 10.22
CA ASP A 440 -3.53 -10.65 10.42
C ASP A 440 -4.59 -10.59 11.55
N TYR A 441 -4.35 -9.75 12.55
CA TYR A 441 -5.26 -9.57 13.69
C TYR A 441 -6.64 -8.97 13.29
N LEU A 442 -6.79 -8.42 12.08
CA LEU A 442 -8.08 -8.06 11.49
C LEU A 442 -8.83 -9.26 10.87
N ASP A 443 -8.30 -10.47 10.97
CA ASP A 443 -8.95 -11.68 10.48
C ASP A 443 -9.83 -12.29 11.57
N PHE A 444 -11.13 -11.93 11.59
CA PHE A 444 -12.10 -12.47 12.52
C PHE A 444 -12.38 -13.98 12.34
N ALA A 445 -11.94 -14.59 11.24
CA ALA A 445 -12.04 -16.03 11.05
C ALA A 445 -10.91 -16.80 11.78
N SER A 446 -9.90 -16.13 12.30
CA SER A 446 -8.87 -16.77 13.12
C SER A 446 -9.43 -17.09 14.53
N PRO A 447 -9.03 -18.23 15.15
CA PRO A 447 -9.50 -18.61 16.47
C PRO A 447 -9.01 -17.66 17.58
N VAL A 448 -7.87 -17.01 17.36
CA VAL A 448 -7.28 -16.04 18.29
C VAL A 448 -6.73 -14.87 17.45
N SER A 449 -6.89 -13.64 17.97
CA SER A 449 -6.36 -12.45 17.29
C SER A 449 -4.85 -12.56 17.04
N GLY A 450 -4.44 -12.41 15.78
CA GLY A 450 -3.05 -12.50 15.36
C GLY A 450 -2.48 -13.93 15.24
N LEU A 451 -3.25 -14.96 15.53
CA LEU A 451 -2.80 -16.35 15.47
C LEU A 451 -3.86 -17.26 14.85
N GLY A 452 -3.52 -17.97 13.79
CA GLY A 452 -4.47 -18.80 13.05
C GLY A 452 -3.82 -19.80 12.11
N GLY A 453 -4.63 -20.38 11.23
CA GLY A 453 -4.21 -21.38 10.26
C GLY A 453 -3.89 -20.80 8.89
N LYS A 454 -3.15 -21.56 8.11
CA LYS A 454 -2.86 -21.32 6.70
C LYS A 454 -3.24 -22.53 5.86
N MET A 455 -3.60 -22.27 4.61
CA MET A 455 -3.92 -23.32 3.64
C MET A 455 -3.20 -23.08 2.31
N GLY A 456 -2.43 -24.05 1.86
CA GLY A 456 -1.86 -24.09 0.53
C GLY A 456 -2.57 -25.13 -0.33
N ILE A 457 -2.84 -24.82 -1.58
CA ILE A 457 -3.48 -25.68 -2.57
C ILE A 457 -2.52 -25.89 -3.74
N ASP A 458 -2.11 -27.14 -3.98
CA ASP A 458 -1.30 -27.52 -5.14
C ASP A 458 -2.20 -27.87 -6.33
N ALA A 459 -2.50 -26.87 -7.14
CA ALA A 459 -3.27 -27.00 -8.39
C ALA A 459 -2.35 -27.16 -9.63
N THR A 460 -1.13 -27.69 -9.45
CA THR A 460 -0.24 -28.04 -10.55
C THR A 460 -0.58 -29.43 -11.14
N ASN A 461 -0.15 -29.70 -12.36
CA ASN A 461 -0.16 -31.05 -12.93
C ASN A 461 0.68 -32.00 -12.05
N LYS A 462 0.20 -33.25 -11.87
CA LYS A 462 0.91 -34.22 -11.02
C LYS A 462 1.94 -35.01 -11.81
N TRP A 463 3.10 -35.17 -11.18
CA TRP A 463 4.22 -35.93 -11.71
C TRP A 463 4.23 -37.37 -11.17
N PRO A 464 4.97 -38.28 -11.81
CA PRO A 464 5.20 -39.61 -11.23
C PRO A 464 5.73 -39.52 -9.80
N GLY A 465 5.13 -40.25 -8.88
CA GLY A 465 5.41 -40.18 -7.44
C GLY A 465 4.49 -39.24 -6.64
N GLU A 466 3.70 -38.39 -7.31
CA GLU A 466 2.65 -37.59 -6.66
C GLU A 466 1.26 -38.23 -6.81
N THR A 467 1.10 -39.10 -7.79
CA THR A 467 -0.11 -39.92 -8.03
C THR A 467 0.27 -41.24 -8.69
N ASP A 468 -0.51 -42.29 -8.42
CA ASP A 468 -0.38 -43.61 -9.04
C ASP A 468 -1.09 -43.68 -10.42
N ARG A 469 -1.82 -42.62 -10.80
CA ARG A 469 -2.51 -42.55 -12.09
C ARG A 469 -1.64 -41.89 -13.14
N GLU A 470 -1.78 -42.37 -14.40
CA GLU A 470 -1.32 -41.60 -15.55
C GLU A 470 -2.05 -40.26 -15.58
N TRP A 471 -1.28 -39.15 -15.65
CA TRP A 471 -1.86 -37.81 -15.64
C TRP A 471 -2.51 -37.47 -16.97
N GLY A 472 -3.67 -36.85 -16.92
CA GLY A 472 -4.43 -36.46 -18.11
C GLY A 472 -3.67 -35.47 -19.01
N ARG A 473 -3.85 -35.61 -20.30
CA ARG A 473 -3.29 -34.70 -21.30
C ARG A 473 -4.28 -33.57 -21.60
N PRO A 474 -3.89 -32.28 -21.47
CA PRO A 474 -4.74 -31.15 -21.80
C PRO A 474 -5.21 -31.18 -23.26
N ILE A 475 -6.47 -30.83 -23.50
CA ILE A 475 -7.00 -30.63 -24.84
C ILE A 475 -6.57 -29.26 -25.35
N ALA A 476 -5.87 -29.23 -26.46
CA ALA A 476 -5.45 -27.99 -27.11
C ALA A 476 -5.57 -28.12 -28.64
N MET A 477 -6.00 -27.02 -29.27
CA MET A 477 -5.97 -26.94 -30.72
C MET A 477 -4.54 -26.75 -31.21
N THR A 478 -4.21 -27.36 -32.37
CA THR A 478 -2.89 -27.21 -32.98
C THR A 478 -2.65 -25.76 -33.43
N ASP A 479 -1.39 -25.33 -33.40
CA ASP A 479 -1.02 -23.95 -33.78
C ASP A 479 -1.33 -23.67 -35.26
N GLU A 480 -1.25 -24.70 -36.12
CA GLU A 480 -1.65 -24.61 -37.53
C GLU A 480 -3.12 -24.23 -37.68
N VAL A 481 -4.01 -24.88 -36.92
CA VAL A 481 -5.46 -24.59 -36.95
C VAL A 481 -5.76 -23.24 -36.36
N LYS A 482 -5.10 -22.86 -35.26
CA LYS A 482 -5.22 -21.51 -34.66
C LYS A 482 -4.86 -20.44 -35.68
N ALA A 483 -3.68 -20.54 -36.31
CA ALA A 483 -3.23 -19.59 -37.31
C ALA A 483 -4.13 -19.52 -38.55
N LYS A 484 -4.79 -20.64 -38.90
CA LYS A 484 -5.79 -20.66 -39.99
C LYS A 484 -7.06 -19.92 -39.60
N VAL A 485 -7.54 -20.12 -38.37
CA VAL A 485 -8.74 -19.44 -37.84
C VAL A 485 -8.47 -17.96 -37.67
N ASP A 486 -7.31 -17.56 -37.15
CA ASP A 486 -6.93 -16.14 -36.95
C ASP A 486 -7.01 -15.35 -38.27
N ARG A 487 -6.63 -15.97 -39.40
CA ARG A 487 -6.69 -15.32 -40.73
C ARG A 487 -8.10 -15.01 -41.21
N ILE A 488 -9.08 -15.83 -40.81
CA ILE A 488 -10.48 -15.68 -41.26
C ILE A 488 -11.35 -15.07 -40.18
N TRP A 489 -10.80 -14.80 -38.97
CA TRP A 489 -11.59 -14.37 -37.81
C TRP A 489 -12.40 -13.09 -38.06
N GLN A 490 -11.76 -12.09 -38.71
CA GLN A 490 -12.44 -10.83 -39.05
C GLN A 490 -13.54 -11.02 -40.11
N GLU A 491 -13.36 -11.97 -41.04
CA GLU A 491 -14.35 -12.28 -42.08
C GLU A 491 -15.60 -12.93 -41.49
N LEU A 492 -15.47 -13.62 -40.34
CA LEU A 492 -16.58 -14.26 -39.64
C LEU A 492 -17.49 -13.27 -38.89
N GLY A 493 -17.05 -12.04 -38.69
CA GLY A 493 -17.82 -11.01 -37.99
C GLY A 493 -18.07 -11.33 -36.50
N LEU A 494 -17.21 -12.12 -35.87
CA LEU A 494 -17.28 -12.56 -34.47
C LEU A 494 -16.35 -11.74 -33.57
#